data_d07316d10d9af97692c09570cd99d32a
#
_entry.id   d07316d10d9af97692c09570cd99d32a
#
_cell.length_a   1.000
_cell.length_b   1.000
_cell.length_c   1.000
_cell.angle_alpha   90.00
_cell.angle_beta   90.00
_cell.angle_gamma   90.00
#
_symmetry.space_group_name_H-M   'P 1'
#
loop_
_entity.id
_entity.type
_entity.pdbx_description
1 polymer ?
#
loop_
_entity_poly.entity_id
_entity_poly.type
_entity_poly.pdbx_seq_one_letter_code
_entity_poly.pdbx_strand_id
1 'polypeptide(L)'
;KWFADHGCVAGIIFMNYWLTSHTSTLGLRYIEQTLAHMTNVGGEDFVGIGTDFDGFTDPPDEIVDTSQLPRLTEYLVATGYREEAIRKFLGANALEILIKGWKGV
;
A
#
# COMPACT_ATOMS: atom_id res chain seq x y z
N LYS A 1 3.43 11.08 -10.03
CA LYS A 1 3.54 12.47 -9.56
C LYS A 1 2.28 13.28 -9.84
N TRP A 2 1.71 13.23 -11.04
CA TRP A 2 0.49 13.99 -11.38
C TRP A 2 -0.66 13.73 -10.38
N PHE A 3 -0.92 12.44 -10.09
CA PHE A 3 -1.97 12.07 -9.13
C PHE A 3 -1.70 12.63 -7.73
N ALA A 4 -0.45 12.55 -7.27
CA ALA A 4 -0.07 13.08 -5.96
C ALA A 4 -0.26 14.61 -5.91
N ASP A 5 0.14 15.31 -6.96
CA ASP A 5 0.03 16.76 -7.05
C ASP A 5 -1.44 17.24 -7.06
N HIS A 6 -2.37 16.35 -7.43
CA HIS A 6 -3.81 16.63 -7.45
C HIS A 6 -4.56 16.06 -6.25
N GLY A 7 -3.84 15.64 -5.20
CA GLY A 7 -4.44 15.16 -3.96
C GLY A 7 -5.09 13.79 -4.06
N CYS A 8 -4.71 13.00 -5.04
CA CYS A 8 -5.21 11.64 -5.21
C CYS A 8 -4.44 10.65 -4.35
N VAL A 9 -5.04 9.47 -4.11
CA VAL A 9 -4.38 8.35 -3.44
C VAL A 9 -4.40 7.15 -4.37
N ALA A 10 -3.25 6.47 -4.49
CA ALA A 10 -3.11 5.25 -5.27
C ALA A 10 -2.87 4.06 -4.33
N GLY A 11 -3.63 2.99 -4.50
CA GLY A 11 -3.50 1.77 -3.72
C GLY A 11 -2.52 0.79 -4.36
N ILE A 12 -1.71 0.14 -3.54
CA ILE A 12 -0.81 -0.93 -4.00
C ILE A 12 -1.59 -2.24 -4.04
N ILE A 13 -1.66 -2.86 -5.21
CA ILE A 13 -2.28 -4.17 -5.41
C ILE A 13 -1.27 -5.25 -5.02
N PHE A 14 -1.72 -6.25 -4.27
CA PHE A 14 -0.85 -7.34 -3.80
C PHE A 14 -0.80 -8.48 -4.81
N MET A 15 -0.42 -8.15 -6.04
CA MET A 15 -0.25 -9.11 -7.13
C MET A 15 1.23 -9.37 -7.36
N ASN A 16 1.69 -10.60 -7.14
CA ASN A 16 3.10 -10.96 -7.28
C ASN A 16 3.70 -10.53 -8.62
N TYR A 17 2.99 -10.76 -9.72
CA TYR A 17 3.50 -10.44 -11.06
C TYR A 17 3.72 -8.94 -11.29
N TRP A 18 3.03 -8.09 -10.53
CA TRP A 18 3.16 -6.65 -10.65
C TRP A 18 4.14 -6.05 -9.64
N LEU A 19 4.36 -6.77 -8.54
CA LEU A 19 5.28 -6.32 -7.50
C LEU A 19 6.74 -6.62 -7.86
N THR A 20 6.97 -7.69 -8.63
CA THR A 20 8.32 -8.10 -9.01
C THR A 20 8.33 -8.80 -10.36
N SER A 21 9.44 -8.67 -11.08
CA SER A 21 9.70 -9.41 -12.32
C SER A 21 10.28 -10.79 -12.05
N HIS A 22 10.57 -11.12 -10.79
CA HIS A 22 11.12 -12.41 -10.41
C HIS A 22 9.99 -13.41 -10.09
N THR A 23 10.31 -14.70 -10.14
CA THR A 23 9.36 -15.77 -9.85
C THR A 23 9.20 -16.05 -8.35
N SER A 24 9.64 -15.12 -7.50
CA SER A 24 9.52 -15.24 -6.05
C SER A 24 8.08 -15.07 -5.60
N THR A 25 7.65 -15.91 -4.65
CA THR A 25 6.36 -15.78 -3.97
C THR A 25 6.45 -14.94 -2.70
N LEU A 26 7.66 -14.56 -2.28
CA LEU A 26 7.89 -13.72 -1.12
C LEU A 26 7.74 -12.26 -1.53
N GLY A 27 6.73 -11.58 -1.03
CA GLY A 27 6.33 -10.29 -1.55
C GLY A 27 6.27 -9.13 -0.57
N LEU A 28 6.40 -9.32 0.75
CA LEU A 28 6.38 -8.20 1.69
C LEU A 28 7.46 -7.17 1.36
N ARG A 29 8.65 -7.63 1.02
CA ARG A 29 9.74 -6.73 0.61
C ARG A 29 9.43 -5.98 -0.69
N TYR A 30 8.70 -6.58 -1.60
CA TYR A 30 8.33 -5.92 -2.86
C TYR A 30 7.17 -4.95 -2.68
N ILE A 31 6.25 -5.23 -1.76
CA ILE A 31 5.24 -4.27 -1.32
C ILE A 31 5.93 -3.05 -0.72
N GLU A 32 6.90 -3.28 0.17
CA GLU A 32 7.67 -2.20 0.79
C GLU A 32 8.47 -1.39 -0.25
N GLN A 33 9.14 -2.06 -1.20
CA GLN A 33 9.88 -1.37 -2.25
C GLN A 33 8.95 -0.52 -3.13
N THR A 34 7.77 -1.02 -3.43
CA THR A 34 6.77 -0.26 -4.20
C THR A 34 6.29 0.95 -3.39
N LEU A 35 6.01 0.76 -2.11
CA LEU A 35 5.65 1.84 -1.19
C LEU A 35 6.74 2.90 -1.14
N ALA A 36 7.99 2.50 -0.98
CA ALA A 36 9.12 3.42 -0.92
C ALA A 36 9.26 4.22 -2.21
N HIS A 37 9.13 3.56 -3.35
CA HIS A 37 9.20 4.23 -4.66
C HIS A 37 8.07 5.25 -4.83
N MET A 38 6.83 4.85 -4.55
CA MET A 38 5.67 5.73 -4.70
C MET A 38 5.74 6.92 -3.74
N THR A 39 6.18 6.68 -2.51
CA THR A 39 6.38 7.73 -1.51
C THR A 39 7.46 8.71 -1.95
N ASN A 40 8.55 8.20 -2.53
CA ASN A 40 9.64 9.04 -3.04
C ASN A 40 9.17 9.94 -4.19
N VAL A 41 8.27 9.44 -5.04
CA VAL A 41 7.77 10.19 -6.21
C VAL A 41 6.65 11.17 -5.81
N GLY A 42 5.73 10.76 -4.95
CA GLY A 42 4.50 11.50 -4.67
C GLY A 42 4.29 11.95 -3.23
N GLY A 43 5.16 11.54 -2.31
CA GLY A 43 5.00 11.83 -0.89
C GLY A 43 4.21 10.75 -0.15
N GLU A 44 4.25 10.79 1.18
CA GLU A 44 3.62 9.77 2.02
C GLU A 44 2.10 9.88 2.10
N ASP A 45 1.51 11.01 1.66
CA ASP A 45 0.06 11.22 1.61
C ASP A 45 -0.59 10.58 0.37
N PHE A 46 0.21 10.08 -0.55
CA PHE A 46 -0.25 9.61 -1.86
C PHE A 46 -0.59 8.12 -1.89
N VAL A 47 -0.02 7.30 -1.01
CA VAL A 47 -0.05 5.84 -1.14
C VAL A 47 -1.02 5.21 -0.16
N GLY A 48 -1.77 4.22 -0.63
CA GLY A 48 -2.67 3.43 0.20
C GLY A 48 -2.57 1.95 -0.11
N ILE A 49 -3.35 1.16 0.60
CA ILE A 49 -3.49 -0.28 0.36
C ILE A 49 -4.65 -0.51 -0.60
N GLY A 50 -4.42 -1.32 -1.62
CA GLY A 50 -5.46 -1.76 -2.55
C GLY A 50 -5.25 -3.23 -2.88
N THR A 51 -5.30 -4.11 -1.88
CA THR A 51 -4.85 -5.51 -1.96
C THR A 51 -5.41 -6.29 -3.15
N ASP A 52 -6.69 -6.03 -3.47
CA ASP A 52 -7.44 -6.78 -4.46
C ASP A 52 -7.56 -8.27 -4.11
N PHE A 53 -7.58 -8.57 -2.80
CA PHE A 53 -7.83 -9.93 -2.32
C PHE A 53 -9.15 -10.44 -2.89
N ASP A 54 -9.20 -11.72 -3.23
CA ASP A 54 -10.34 -12.41 -3.84
C ASP A 54 -10.73 -11.94 -5.26
N GLY A 55 -9.94 -11.03 -5.86
CA GLY A 55 -10.17 -10.51 -7.21
C GLY A 55 -9.30 -11.13 -8.29
N PHE A 56 -9.10 -12.43 -8.30
CA PHE A 56 -8.15 -13.15 -9.16
C PHE A 56 -6.70 -12.73 -8.94
N THR A 57 -6.42 -12.20 -7.76
CA THR A 57 -5.07 -11.79 -7.37
C THR A 57 -4.29 -13.00 -6.87
N ASP A 58 -3.04 -13.09 -7.26
CA ASP A 58 -2.10 -14.06 -6.71
C ASP A 58 -1.20 -13.34 -5.70
N PRO A 59 -1.62 -13.27 -4.41
CA PRO A 59 -0.90 -12.51 -3.41
C PRO A 59 0.40 -13.21 -2.98
N PRO A 60 1.33 -12.47 -2.36
CA PRO A 60 2.51 -13.08 -1.76
C PRO A 60 2.13 -14.13 -0.71
N ASP A 61 2.90 -15.22 -0.63
CA ASP A 61 2.66 -16.29 0.34
C ASP A 61 2.67 -15.80 1.79
N GLU A 62 3.34 -14.68 2.05
CA GLU A 62 3.44 -14.09 3.39
C GLU A 62 2.15 -13.38 3.82
N ILE A 63 1.28 -13.01 2.86
CA ILE A 63 0.09 -12.21 3.14
C ILE A 63 -1.01 -12.56 2.11
N VAL A 64 -1.70 -13.66 2.35
CA VAL A 64 -2.68 -14.21 1.40
C VAL A 64 -4.11 -13.71 1.61
N ASP A 65 -4.41 -13.16 2.79
CA ASP A 65 -5.74 -12.63 3.10
C ASP A 65 -5.67 -11.53 4.17
N THR A 66 -6.82 -10.92 4.45
CA THR A 66 -6.94 -9.80 5.39
C THR A 66 -6.45 -10.14 6.80
N SER A 67 -6.57 -11.38 7.25
CA SER A 67 -6.13 -11.77 8.59
C SER A 67 -4.63 -11.62 8.79
N GLN A 68 -3.87 -11.57 7.70
CA GLN A 68 -2.41 -11.47 7.73
C GLN A 68 -1.89 -10.05 7.50
N LEU A 69 -2.77 -9.06 7.33
CA LEU A 69 -2.35 -7.66 7.20
C LEU A 69 -1.44 -7.18 8.34
N PRO A 70 -1.59 -7.63 9.60
CA PRO A 70 -0.64 -7.28 10.66
C PRO A 70 0.81 -7.65 10.36
N ARG A 71 1.06 -8.65 9.54
CA ARG A 71 2.43 -9.00 9.10
C ARG A 71 3.09 -7.88 8.32
N LEU A 72 2.30 -7.18 7.49
CA LEU A 72 2.81 -6.02 6.77
C LEU A 72 3.19 -4.89 7.73
N THR A 73 2.35 -4.63 8.73
CA THR A 73 2.65 -3.63 9.77
C THR A 73 3.94 -3.96 10.48
N GLU A 74 4.12 -5.20 10.93
CA GLU A 74 5.34 -5.65 11.60
C GLU A 74 6.57 -5.47 10.70
N TYR A 75 6.43 -5.83 9.43
CA TYR A 75 7.52 -5.69 8.46
C TYR A 75 7.94 -4.22 8.28
N LEU A 76 6.98 -3.32 8.16
CA LEU A 76 7.25 -1.89 8.00
C LEU A 76 7.90 -1.29 9.25
N VAL A 77 7.45 -1.68 10.44
CA VAL A 77 8.07 -1.27 11.71
C VAL A 77 9.53 -1.75 11.75
N ALA A 78 9.76 -3.02 11.43
CA ALA A 78 11.11 -3.60 11.43
C ALA A 78 12.04 -2.96 10.38
N THR A 79 11.48 -2.47 9.27
CA THR A 79 12.23 -1.80 8.21
C THR A 79 12.59 -0.36 8.59
N GLY A 80 11.94 0.22 9.59
CA GLY A 80 12.27 1.55 10.12
C GLY A 80 11.31 2.67 9.71
N TYR A 81 10.13 2.33 9.20
CA TYR A 81 9.12 3.34 8.89
C TYR A 81 8.58 3.97 10.16
N ARG A 82 8.34 5.30 10.11
CA ARG A 82 7.71 6.02 11.22
C ARG A 82 6.24 5.58 11.36
N GLU A 83 5.75 5.58 12.59
CA GLU A 83 4.36 5.21 12.90
C GLU A 83 3.36 6.00 12.05
N GLU A 84 3.55 7.30 11.91
CA GLU A 84 2.64 8.15 11.13
C GLU A 84 2.61 7.76 9.65
N ALA A 85 3.76 7.45 9.06
CA ALA A 85 3.83 7.01 7.67
C ALA A 85 3.11 5.67 7.47
N ILE A 86 3.25 4.76 8.43
CA ILE A 86 2.54 3.47 8.41
C ILE A 86 1.02 3.68 8.51
N ARG A 87 0.55 4.53 9.42
CA ARG A 87 -0.86 4.86 9.56
C ARG A 87 -1.45 5.42 8.27
N LYS A 88 -0.75 6.32 7.61
CA LYS A 88 -1.16 6.91 6.34
C LYS A 88 -1.33 5.84 5.27
N PHE A 89 -0.36 4.97 5.12
CA PHE A 89 -0.40 3.88 4.16
C PHE A 89 -1.52 2.88 4.47
N LEU A 90 -1.69 2.48 5.73
CA LEU A 90 -2.67 1.47 6.13
C LEU A 90 -4.12 1.93 5.99
N GLY A 91 -4.39 3.22 6.03
CA GLY A 91 -5.78 3.65 5.88
C GLY A 91 -6.04 5.14 5.99
N ALA A 92 -5.18 5.92 6.64
CA ALA A 92 -5.45 7.33 6.88
C ALA A 92 -5.56 8.13 5.57
N ASN A 93 -4.73 7.82 4.57
CA ASN A 93 -4.79 8.49 3.27
C ASN A 93 -6.12 8.21 2.55
N ALA A 94 -6.55 6.96 2.52
CA ALA A 94 -7.82 6.57 1.92
C ALA A 94 -9.01 7.17 2.69
N LEU A 95 -8.95 7.18 4.00
CA LEU A 95 -9.99 7.77 4.85
C LEU A 95 -10.15 9.27 4.57
N GLU A 96 -9.07 9.97 4.40
CA GLU A 96 -9.09 11.41 4.09
C GLU A 96 -9.84 11.69 2.78
N ILE A 97 -9.61 10.89 1.76
CA ILE A 97 -10.33 10.99 0.48
C ILE A 97 -11.82 10.72 0.66
N LEU A 98 -12.17 9.69 1.41
CA LEU A 98 -13.56 9.37 1.71
C LEU A 98 -14.28 10.52 2.44
N ILE A 99 -13.65 11.08 3.45
CA ILE A 99 -14.22 12.19 4.23
C ILE A 99 -14.44 13.41 3.32
N LYS A 100 -13.46 13.76 2.51
CA LYS A 100 -13.57 14.90 1.58
C LYS A 100 -14.68 14.68 0.55
N GLY A 101 -14.77 13.48 -0.02
CA GLY A 101 -15.81 13.13 -0.96
C GLY A 101 -17.19 13.19 -0.37
N TRP A 102 -17.36 12.71 0.85
CA TRP A 102 -18.65 12.73 1.54
C TRP A 102 -19.09 14.16 1.90
N LYS A 103 -18.17 14.98 2.36
CA LYS A 103 -18.48 16.38 2.73
C LYS A 103 -18.68 17.29 1.52
N GLY A 104 -18.10 16.94 0.38
CA GLY A 104 -18.21 17.71 -0.85
C GLY A 104 -19.52 17.48 -1.61
N VAL A 105 -20.35 16.60 -1.11
CA VAL A 105 -21.68 16.30 -1.71
C VAL A 105 -22.82 17.14 -1.04
#